data_6f6c0f05abda55048af4c0511afe15f3
#
_entry.id   6f6c0f05abda55048af4c0511afe15f3
#
_cell.length_a   1.000
_cell.length_b   1.000
_cell.length_c   1.000
_cell.angle_alpha   90.00
_cell.angle_beta   90.00
_cell.angle_gamma   90.00
#
_symmetry.space_group_name_H-M   'P 1'
#
loop_
_entity.id
_entity.type
_entity.pdbx_description
1 polymer ?
#
loop_
_entity_poly.entity_id
_entity_poly.type
_entity_poly.pdbx_seq_one_letter_code
_entity_poly.pdbx_strand_id
1 'polypeptide(L)'
;MNPFLALTSEEIVTKRLTEIFPDIPESEVKEAAHKAWEEMAAVHKDIEKKGEETLQYLKETGRRGIVLAGRPYHIDPEIHHGIPDLINSYGVAVLTEDSVSHLVPVERPIRVNDQWMYHSRLYAAANFVKTRDDLDLIQLNSFGCGLDAVTTDEVYEILDGSGKIYTCLKIDEVNNLGAARIRVRSLLAALRAKDAQKKERTIKPSSIEKVSFTKEMRKDYTILCPQMS
;
A
#
# COMPACT_ATOMS: atom_id res chain seq x y z
N MET A 1 11.46 -23.05 -8.59
CA MET A 1 10.09 -22.82 -9.10
C MET A 1 9.13 -23.34 -8.05
N ASN A 2 8.23 -22.53 -7.52
CA ASN A 2 7.30 -22.96 -6.47
C ASN A 2 6.27 -23.92 -7.12
N PRO A 3 6.13 -25.17 -6.67
CA PRO A 3 5.20 -26.13 -7.28
C PRO A 3 3.73 -25.70 -7.19
N PHE A 4 3.41 -24.73 -6.34
CA PHE A 4 2.07 -24.13 -6.26
C PHE A 4 1.78 -23.12 -7.37
N LEU A 5 2.77 -22.74 -8.20
CA LEU A 5 2.58 -21.86 -9.36
C LEU A 5 2.25 -22.63 -10.67
N ALA A 6 2.18 -23.96 -10.62
CA ALA A 6 1.83 -24.76 -11.78
C ALA A 6 0.32 -24.82 -12.09
N LEU A 7 -0.51 -24.48 -11.11
CA LEU A 7 -1.97 -24.36 -11.26
C LEU A 7 -2.39 -22.91 -11.06
N THR A 8 -3.36 -22.45 -11.82
CA THR A 8 -3.99 -21.15 -11.55
C THR A 8 -4.76 -21.21 -10.23
N SER A 9 -4.96 -20.05 -9.59
CA SER A 9 -5.74 -19.99 -8.35
C SER A 9 -7.15 -20.54 -8.55
N GLU A 10 -7.74 -20.31 -9.73
CA GLU A 10 -9.06 -20.84 -10.12
C GLU A 10 -9.08 -22.39 -10.17
N GLU A 11 -8.05 -23.00 -10.77
CA GLU A 11 -7.93 -24.47 -10.83
C GLU A 11 -7.76 -25.07 -9.43
N ILE A 12 -6.99 -24.43 -8.56
CA ILE A 12 -6.81 -24.90 -7.17
C ILE A 12 -8.12 -24.84 -6.41
N VAL A 13 -8.87 -23.73 -6.52
CA VAL A 13 -10.16 -23.54 -5.86
C VAL A 13 -11.18 -24.55 -6.39
N THR A 14 -11.27 -24.73 -7.72
CA THR A 14 -12.15 -25.71 -8.33
C THR A 14 -11.89 -27.11 -7.78
N LYS A 15 -10.62 -27.54 -7.81
CA LYS A 15 -10.24 -28.87 -7.30
C LYS A 15 -10.64 -29.04 -5.82
N ARG A 16 -10.34 -28.06 -4.98
CA ARG A 16 -10.63 -28.16 -3.54
C ARG A 16 -12.11 -28.17 -3.24
N LEU A 17 -12.89 -27.35 -3.94
CA LEU A 17 -14.33 -27.32 -3.75
C LEU A 17 -14.99 -28.63 -4.22
N THR A 18 -14.53 -29.22 -5.32
CA THR A 18 -15.02 -30.54 -5.78
C THR A 18 -14.69 -31.66 -4.78
N GLU A 19 -13.52 -31.60 -4.12
CA GLU A 19 -13.16 -32.53 -3.05
C GLU A 19 -14.07 -32.39 -1.82
N ILE A 20 -14.47 -31.16 -1.45
CA ILE A 20 -15.29 -30.86 -0.27
C ILE A 20 -16.77 -31.13 -0.53
N PHE A 21 -17.24 -30.85 -1.75
CA PHE A 21 -18.63 -30.97 -2.17
C PHE A 21 -18.80 -31.97 -3.31
N PRO A 22 -18.60 -33.28 -3.06
CA PRO A 22 -18.61 -34.30 -4.12
C PRO A 22 -19.96 -34.49 -4.78
N ASP A 23 -21.04 -34.04 -4.16
CA ASP A 23 -22.42 -34.11 -4.72
C ASP A 23 -22.68 -32.99 -5.74
N ILE A 24 -21.80 -31.99 -5.89
CA ILE A 24 -21.93 -30.92 -6.87
C ILE A 24 -21.12 -31.31 -8.12
N PRO A 25 -21.69 -31.23 -9.32
CA PRO A 25 -20.95 -31.50 -10.55
C PRO A 25 -19.73 -30.58 -10.68
N GLU A 26 -18.57 -31.16 -11.04
CA GLU A 26 -17.32 -30.40 -11.22
C GLU A 26 -17.47 -29.23 -12.21
N SER A 27 -18.31 -29.40 -13.25
CA SER A 27 -18.60 -28.33 -14.21
C SER A 27 -19.27 -27.11 -13.57
N GLU A 28 -20.17 -27.34 -12.60
CA GLU A 28 -20.84 -26.26 -11.86
C GLU A 28 -19.87 -25.55 -10.94
N VAL A 29 -19.03 -26.29 -10.22
CA VAL A 29 -17.97 -25.74 -9.37
C VAL A 29 -16.99 -24.88 -10.17
N LYS A 30 -16.59 -25.37 -11.36
CA LYS A 30 -15.68 -24.64 -12.26
C LYS A 30 -16.31 -23.35 -12.77
N GLU A 31 -17.58 -23.38 -13.21
CA GLU A 31 -18.29 -22.19 -13.66
C GLU A 31 -18.43 -21.17 -12.52
N ALA A 32 -18.79 -21.60 -11.33
CA ALA A 32 -18.89 -20.73 -10.17
C ALA A 32 -17.54 -20.09 -9.79
N ALA A 33 -16.46 -20.86 -9.80
CA ALA A 33 -15.10 -20.34 -9.55
C ALA A 33 -14.71 -19.30 -10.63
N HIS A 34 -14.98 -19.59 -11.90
CA HIS A 34 -14.69 -18.66 -12.99
C HIS A 34 -15.44 -17.33 -12.82
N LYS A 35 -16.75 -17.37 -12.57
CA LYS A 35 -17.56 -16.17 -12.32
C LYS A 35 -17.08 -15.38 -11.11
N ALA A 36 -16.65 -16.05 -10.04
CA ALA A 36 -16.10 -15.37 -8.87
C ALA A 36 -14.79 -14.63 -9.20
N TRP A 37 -13.95 -15.18 -10.06
CA TRP A 37 -12.73 -14.53 -10.54
C TRP A 37 -13.01 -13.32 -11.43
N GLU A 38 -14.00 -13.44 -12.34
CA GLU A 38 -14.46 -12.31 -13.17
C GLU A 38 -14.98 -11.16 -12.30
N GLU A 39 -15.82 -11.47 -11.30
CA GLU A 39 -16.37 -10.47 -10.38
C GLU A 39 -15.28 -9.80 -9.55
N MET A 40 -14.33 -10.58 -9.03
CA MET A 40 -13.21 -10.00 -8.30
C MET A 40 -12.37 -9.06 -9.17
N ALA A 41 -12.15 -9.40 -10.44
CA ALA A 41 -11.47 -8.52 -11.37
C ALA A 41 -12.27 -7.25 -11.69
N ALA A 42 -13.60 -7.36 -11.79
CA ALA A 42 -14.50 -6.22 -11.98
C ALA A 42 -14.46 -5.26 -10.78
N VAL A 43 -14.53 -5.79 -9.55
CA VAL A 43 -14.41 -4.98 -8.32
C VAL A 43 -13.08 -4.22 -8.27
N HIS A 44 -11.95 -4.85 -8.62
CA HIS A 44 -10.67 -4.14 -8.68
C HIS A 44 -10.68 -2.98 -9.67
N LYS A 45 -11.25 -3.19 -10.87
CA LYS A 45 -11.39 -2.13 -11.88
C LYS A 45 -12.29 -0.98 -11.41
N ASP A 46 -13.35 -1.29 -10.69
CA ASP A 46 -14.24 -0.27 -10.14
C ASP A 46 -13.54 0.59 -9.08
N ILE A 47 -12.71 -0.03 -8.22
CA ILE A 47 -11.88 0.67 -7.23
C ILE A 47 -10.86 1.58 -7.94
N GLU A 48 -10.14 1.06 -8.92
CA GLU A 48 -9.17 1.81 -9.73
C GLU A 48 -9.83 3.01 -10.42
N LYS A 49 -10.95 2.78 -11.09
CA LYS A 49 -11.74 3.83 -11.75
C LYS A 49 -12.19 4.91 -10.76
N LYS A 50 -12.65 4.50 -9.57
CA LYS A 50 -13.05 5.45 -8.52
C LYS A 50 -11.88 6.27 -8.01
N GLY A 51 -10.70 5.68 -7.92
CA GLY A 51 -9.44 6.37 -7.65
C GLY A 51 -9.15 7.44 -8.70
N GLU A 52 -9.19 7.08 -9.98
CA GLU A 52 -8.94 8.01 -11.10
C GLU A 52 -9.97 9.16 -11.14
N GLU A 53 -11.25 8.87 -10.94
CA GLU A 53 -12.31 9.90 -10.83
C GLU A 53 -12.01 10.87 -9.68
N THR A 54 -11.54 10.36 -8.53
CA THR A 54 -11.19 11.19 -7.37
C THR A 54 -9.95 12.04 -7.66
N LEU A 55 -8.94 11.50 -8.35
CA LEU A 55 -7.77 12.26 -8.76
C LEU A 55 -8.13 13.40 -9.74
N GLN A 56 -9.06 13.14 -10.65
CA GLN A 56 -9.58 14.18 -11.54
C GLN A 56 -10.33 15.27 -10.76
N TYR A 57 -11.18 14.88 -9.80
CA TYR A 57 -11.86 15.82 -8.91
C TYR A 57 -10.87 16.71 -8.14
N LEU A 58 -9.78 16.15 -7.61
CA LEU A 58 -8.73 16.93 -6.93
C LEU A 58 -8.11 17.97 -7.86
N LYS A 59 -7.81 17.58 -9.10
CA LYS A 59 -7.26 18.47 -10.12
C LYS A 59 -8.21 19.62 -10.47
N GLU A 60 -9.50 19.33 -10.61
CA GLU A 60 -10.52 20.32 -11.00
C GLU A 60 -10.84 21.30 -9.87
N THR A 61 -10.80 20.83 -8.62
CA THR A 61 -11.20 21.63 -7.45
C THR A 61 -10.02 22.28 -6.74
N GLY A 62 -8.78 21.92 -7.07
CA GLY A 62 -7.59 22.34 -6.34
C GLY A 62 -7.53 21.83 -4.90
N ARG A 63 -8.32 20.80 -4.57
CA ARG A 63 -8.33 20.21 -3.23
C ARG A 63 -7.17 19.24 -3.06
N ARG A 64 -6.86 18.96 -1.80
CA ARG A 64 -5.86 17.98 -1.40
C ARG A 64 -6.51 16.63 -1.12
N GLY A 65 -5.81 15.56 -1.42
CA GLY A 65 -6.18 14.19 -1.09
C GLY A 65 -5.16 13.52 -0.16
N ILE A 66 -5.61 12.51 0.55
CA ILE A 66 -4.78 11.62 1.36
C ILE A 66 -5.03 10.19 0.87
N VAL A 67 -3.95 9.50 0.51
CA VAL A 67 -3.98 8.06 0.32
C VAL A 67 -3.86 7.42 1.69
N LEU A 68 -4.96 6.78 2.13
CA LEU A 68 -5.00 6.02 3.36
C LEU A 68 -4.52 4.60 3.05
N ALA A 69 -3.26 4.36 3.33
CA ALA A 69 -2.57 3.12 3.00
C ALA A 69 -2.57 2.16 4.18
N GLY A 70 -2.63 0.86 3.90
CA GLY A 70 -2.62 -0.16 4.94
C GLY A 70 -2.82 -1.53 4.35
N ARG A 71 -3.21 -2.47 5.19
CA ARG A 71 -3.63 -3.80 4.75
C ARG A 71 -5.10 -3.78 4.34
N PRO A 72 -5.57 -4.74 3.53
CA PRO A 72 -6.97 -4.77 3.09
C PRO A 72 -7.99 -4.66 4.23
N TYR A 73 -7.73 -5.27 5.38
CA TYR A 73 -8.64 -5.21 6.53
C TYR A 73 -8.66 -3.83 7.22
N HIS A 74 -7.69 -2.96 6.99
CA HIS A 74 -7.66 -1.60 7.55
C HIS A 74 -8.75 -0.69 6.98
N ILE A 75 -9.42 -1.08 5.89
CA ILE A 75 -10.57 -0.33 5.34
C ILE A 75 -11.90 -0.73 5.96
N ASP A 76 -11.92 -1.75 6.83
CA ASP A 76 -13.12 -2.14 7.57
C ASP A 76 -13.46 -1.08 8.63
N PRO A 77 -14.72 -0.60 8.70
CA PRO A 77 -15.16 0.43 9.65
C PRO A 77 -14.90 0.08 11.12
N GLU A 78 -15.02 -1.19 11.49
CA GLU A 78 -14.75 -1.66 12.85
C GLU A 78 -13.26 -1.66 13.19
N ILE A 79 -12.39 -1.68 12.17
CA ILE A 79 -10.94 -1.66 12.35
C ILE A 79 -10.40 -0.22 12.36
N HIS A 80 -10.84 0.63 11.42
CA HIS A 80 -10.31 2.01 11.34
C HIS A 80 -11.08 3.03 12.18
N HIS A 81 -12.17 2.62 12.84
CA HIS A 81 -12.92 3.44 13.82
C HIS A 81 -13.34 4.84 13.33
N GLY A 82 -13.59 5.02 12.02
CA GLY A 82 -13.98 6.31 11.44
C GLY A 82 -12.81 7.24 11.07
N ILE A 83 -11.59 6.76 10.95
CA ILE A 83 -10.45 7.58 10.48
C ILE A 83 -10.71 8.23 9.11
N PRO A 84 -11.28 7.55 8.08
CA PRO A 84 -11.61 8.19 6.81
C PRO A 84 -12.58 9.38 6.96
N ASP A 85 -13.62 9.24 7.77
CA ASP A 85 -14.58 10.30 8.03
C ASP A 85 -13.94 11.49 8.76
N LEU A 86 -13.05 11.18 9.71
CA LEU A 86 -12.25 12.21 10.38
C LEU A 86 -11.41 13.01 9.38
N ILE A 87 -10.74 12.37 8.42
CA ILE A 87 -9.95 13.05 7.40
C ILE A 87 -10.87 13.88 6.48
N ASN A 88 -11.97 13.29 6.02
CA ASN A 88 -12.96 13.99 5.19
C ASN A 88 -13.54 15.21 5.89
N SER A 89 -13.72 15.19 7.21
CA SER A 89 -14.24 16.33 7.99
C SER A 89 -13.35 17.57 7.91
N TYR A 90 -12.10 17.43 7.50
CA TYR A 90 -11.19 18.55 7.24
C TYR A 90 -11.19 19.03 5.79
N GLY A 91 -12.11 18.54 4.95
CA GLY A 91 -12.23 18.91 3.54
C GLY A 91 -11.18 18.27 2.63
N VAL A 92 -10.57 17.18 3.08
CA VAL A 92 -9.54 16.42 2.36
C VAL A 92 -10.18 15.14 1.82
N ALA A 93 -9.97 14.83 0.54
CA ALA A 93 -10.45 13.58 -0.03
C ALA A 93 -9.60 12.40 0.45
N VAL A 94 -10.23 11.24 0.61
CA VAL A 94 -9.56 10.00 0.99
C VAL A 94 -9.59 9.01 -0.16
N LEU A 95 -8.44 8.47 -0.49
CA LEU A 95 -8.25 7.37 -1.44
C LEU A 95 -7.62 6.20 -0.69
N THR A 96 -7.81 4.99 -1.18
CA THR A 96 -7.13 3.78 -0.67
C THR A 96 -5.89 3.47 -1.50
N GLU A 97 -4.94 2.68 -0.98
CA GLU A 97 -3.73 2.35 -1.73
C GLU A 97 -4.02 1.55 -3.00
N ASP A 98 -5.04 0.68 -3.00
CA ASP A 98 -5.44 -0.12 -4.15
C ASP A 98 -6.11 0.70 -5.26
N SER A 99 -6.69 1.86 -4.92
CA SER A 99 -7.28 2.76 -5.90
C SER A 99 -6.24 3.54 -6.72
N VAL A 100 -4.97 3.54 -6.32
CA VAL A 100 -3.90 4.32 -6.98
C VAL A 100 -2.63 3.53 -7.29
N SER A 101 -2.45 2.35 -6.71
CA SER A 101 -1.22 1.56 -6.84
C SER A 101 -0.93 1.05 -8.25
N HIS A 102 -1.95 0.97 -9.11
CA HIS A 102 -1.82 0.57 -10.52
C HIS A 102 -1.19 1.67 -11.39
N LEU A 103 -1.20 2.93 -10.93
CA LEU A 103 -0.78 4.09 -11.74
C LEU A 103 0.74 4.22 -11.88
N VAL A 104 1.52 3.68 -10.93
CA VAL A 104 2.98 3.72 -10.95
C VAL A 104 3.53 2.41 -10.40
N PRO A 105 4.50 1.79 -11.08
CA PRO A 105 5.13 0.58 -10.57
C PRO A 105 6.03 0.86 -9.35
N VAL A 106 6.32 -0.17 -8.59
CA VAL A 106 7.36 -0.11 -7.55
C VAL A 106 8.72 0.07 -8.22
N GLU A 107 9.46 1.08 -7.80
CA GLU A 107 10.84 1.30 -8.26
C GLU A 107 11.76 0.29 -7.57
N ARG A 108 12.36 -0.62 -8.35
CA ARG A 108 13.23 -1.68 -7.85
C ARG A 108 14.69 -1.47 -8.26
N PRO A 109 15.66 -2.01 -7.51
CA PRO A 109 15.53 -2.77 -6.28
C PRO A 109 15.22 -1.89 -5.07
N ILE A 110 14.43 -2.41 -4.13
CA ILE A 110 14.17 -1.79 -2.83
C ILE A 110 14.98 -2.48 -1.73
N ARG A 111 15.06 -1.88 -0.54
CA ARG A 111 15.84 -2.40 0.59
C ARG A 111 15.28 -3.71 1.11
N VAL A 112 13.97 -3.80 1.19
CA VAL A 112 13.26 -4.96 1.73
C VAL A 112 12.96 -6.01 0.66
N ASN A 113 12.60 -7.21 1.11
CA ASN A 113 12.16 -8.26 0.22
C ASN A 113 10.69 -8.02 -0.18
N ASP A 114 10.47 -7.78 -1.46
CA ASP A 114 9.16 -7.43 -2.03
C ASP A 114 8.50 -8.68 -2.65
N GLN A 115 8.05 -9.60 -1.79
CA GLN A 115 7.43 -10.86 -2.22
C GLN A 115 5.91 -10.88 -2.07
N TRP A 116 5.34 -9.94 -1.32
CA TRP A 116 3.93 -9.95 -0.98
C TRP A 116 3.17 -8.83 -1.68
N MET A 117 2.09 -9.21 -2.35
CA MET A 117 1.27 -8.31 -3.15
C MET A 117 0.81 -7.06 -2.39
N TYR A 118 0.35 -7.21 -1.15
CA TYR A 118 -0.13 -6.07 -0.36
C TYR A 118 0.99 -5.09 0.02
N HIS A 119 2.19 -5.57 0.28
CA HIS A 119 3.35 -4.72 0.51
C HIS A 119 3.76 -3.98 -0.75
N SER A 120 3.81 -4.68 -1.89
CA SER A 120 4.08 -4.06 -3.20
C SER A 120 3.08 -2.96 -3.52
N ARG A 121 1.79 -3.14 -3.19
CA ARG A 121 0.77 -2.10 -3.37
C ARG A 121 1.05 -0.85 -2.52
N LEU A 122 1.46 -1.01 -1.25
CA LEU A 122 1.84 0.10 -0.39
C LEU A 122 3.01 0.89 -0.99
N TYR A 123 4.04 0.20 -1.49
CA TYR A 123 5.20 0.83 -2.10
C TYR A 123 4.86 1.52 -3.42
N ALA A 124 4.01 0.92 -4.25
CA ALA A 124 3.51 1.53 -5.48
C ALA A 124 2.70 2.80 -5.19
N ALA A 125 1.79 2.75 -4.22
CA ALA A 125 1.01 3.90 -3.78
C ALA A 125 1.92 5.03 -3.24
N ALA A 126 2.95 4.71 -2.46
CA ALA A 126 3.93 5.69 -1.98
C ALA A 126 4.73 6.30 -3.15
N ASN A 127 5.15 5.48 -4.13
CA ASN A 127 5.81 5.96 -5.33
C ASN A 127 4.91 6.87 -6.16
N PHE A 128 3.63 6.59 -6.25
CA PHE A 128 2.67 7.49 -6.89
C PHE A 128 2.51 8.80 -6.13
N VAL A 129 2.28 8.75 -4.82
CA VAL A 129 2.11 9.94 -3.96
C VAL A 129 3.32 10.87 -4.03
N LYS A 130 4.54 10.34 -4.08
CA LYS A 130 5.73 11.20 -4.17
C LYS A 130 5.77 12.05 -5.43
N THR A 131 5.10 11.64 -6.51
CA THR A 131 5.08 12.38 -7.79
C THR A 131 4.08 13.54 -7.81
N ARG A 132 3.17 13.62 -6.83
CA ARG A 132 2.06 14.58 -6.81
C ARG A 132 2.15 15.54 -5.64
N ASP A 133 1.84 16.81 -5.88
CA ASP A 133 1.85 17.84 -4.83
C ASP A 133 0.53 17.94 -4.07
N ASP A 134 -0.56 17.52 -4.70
CA ASP A 134 -1.92 17.54 -4.14
C ASP A 134 -2.29 16.28 -3.34
N LEU A 135 -1.39 15.27 -3.29
CA LEU A 135 -1.58 14.04 -2.51
C LEU A 135 -0.54 13.89 -1.41
N ASP A 136 -0.97 13.37 -0.29
CA ASP A 136 -0.12 12.90 0.80
C ASP A 136 -0.55 11.49 1.23
N LEU A 137 0.25 10.82 2.07
CA LEU A 137 -0.02 9.45 2.49
C LEU A 137 -0.08 9.37 4.02
N ILE A 138 -1.12 8.71 4.52
CA ILE A 138 -1.22 8.25 5.91
C ILE A 138 -1.25 6.73 5.87
N GLN A 139 -0.30 6.09 6.57
CA GLN A 139 -0.29 4.65 6.71
C GLN A 139 -0.96 4.22 8.02
N LEU A 140 -1.92 3.31 7.90
CA LEU A 140 -2.48 2.59 9.03
C LEU A 140 -1.59 1.39 9.35
N ASN A 141 -1.31 1.19 10.62
CA ASN A 141 -0.42 0.15 11.10
C ASN A 141 -1.05 -0.54 12.30
N SER A 142 -1.12 -1.86 12.27
CA SER A 142 -1.59 -2.65 13.41
C SER A 142 -0.52 -2.70 14.49
N PHE A 143 -0.95 -2.48 15.73
CA PHE A 143 -0.06 -2.53 16.88
C PHE A 143 0.58 -3.93 17.02
N GLY A 144 1.92 -3.97 17.12
CA GLY A 144 2.67 -5.21 17.32
C GLY A 144 2.85 -6.09 16.07
N CYS A 145 2.43 -5.65 14.87
CA CYS A 145 2.67 -6.39 13.65
C CYS A 145 4.12 -6.18 13.14
N GLY A 146 4.96 -7.21 13.19
CA GLY A 146 6.34 -7.13 12.71
C GLY A 146 6.46 -6.85 11.21
N LEU A 147 5.51 -7.33 10.41
CA LEU A 147 5.49 -7.05 8.97
C LEU A 147 5.17 -5.58 8.66
N ASP A 148 4.29 -4.97 9.45
CA ASP A 148 3.98 -3.55 9.31
C ASP A 148 5.19 -2.68 9.69
N ALA A 149 6.04 -3.12 10.62
CA ALA A 149 7.28 -2.43 10.94
C ALA A 149 8.19 -2.30 9.71
N VAL A 150 8.34 -3.37 8.93
CA VAL A 150 9.14 -3.36 7.70
C VAL A 150 8.50 -2.47 6.63
N THR A 151 7.19 -2.54 6.45
CA THR A 151 6.50 -1.72 5.43
C THR A 151 6.50 -0.24 5.79
N THR A 152 6.40 0.12 7.08
CA THR A 152 6.46 1.52 7.51
C THR A 152 7.82 2.14 7.23
N ASP A 153 8.91 1.40 7.44
CA ASP A 153 10.25 1.90 7.16
C ASP A 153 10.47 2.14 5.66
N GLU A 154 10.05 1.19 4.81
CA GLU A 154 10.21 1.33 3.37
C GLU A 154 9.33 2.46 2.80
N VAL A 155 8.07 2.56 3.22
CA VAL A 155 7.18 3.68 2.80
C VAL A 155 7.72 5.02 3.27
N TYR A 156 8.26 5.09 4.49
CA TYR A 156 8.92 6.28 4.99
C TYR A 156 10.08 6.70 4.08
N GLU A 157 10.97 5.78 3.72
CA GLU A 157 12.13 6.09 2.87
C GLU A 157 11.72 6.58 1.47
N ILE A 158 10.71 5.94 0.86
CA ILE A 158 10.16 6.36 -0.43
C ILE A 158 9.68 7.81 -0.38
N LEU A 159 8.97 8.19 0.66
CA LEU A 159 8.35 9.50 0.81
C LEU A 159 9.35 10.58 1.25
N ASP A 160 10.17 10.30 2.27
CA ASP A 160 11.15 11.22 2.85
C ASP A 160 12.21 11.62 1.82
N GLY A 161 12.71 10.67 1.05
CA GLY A 161 13.65 10.90 -0.04
C GLY A 161 13.18 11.92 -1.07
N SER A 162 11.87 12.10 -1.22
CA SER A 162 11.24 13.09 -2.10
C SER A 162 10.63 14.27 -1.34
N GLY A 163 10.97 14.41 -0.07
CA GLY A 163 10.55 15.50 0.78
C GLY A 163 9.05 15.49 1.10
N LYS A 164 8.36 14.36 1.03
CA LYS A 164 6.99 14.19 1.52
C LYS A 164 6.99 13.99 3.03
N ILE A 165 5.88 14.36 3.67
CA ILE A 165 5.71 14.13 5.10
C ILE A 165 5.06 12.77 5.27
N TYR A 166 5.79 11.83 5.87
CA TYR A 166 5.24 10.53 6.23
C TYR A 166 4.45 10.62 7.54
N THR A 167 3.28 10.01 7.56
CA THR A 167 2.43 9.93 8.75
C THR A 167 1.94 8.49 8.93
N CYS A 168 2.22 7.91 10.09
CA CYS A 168 1.73 6.61 10.48
C CYS A 168 0.72 6.74 11.63
N LEU A 169 -0.45 6.12 11.50
CA LEU A 169 -1.44 5.98 12.55
C LEU A 169 -1.47 4.53 13.02
N LYS A 170 -1.17 4.32 14.29
CA LYS A 170 -1.30 3.01 14.91
C LYS A 170 -2.75 2.77 15.27
N ILE A 171 -3.28 1.65 14.81
CA ILE A 171 -4.62 1.17 15.14
C ILE A 171 -4.47 0.13 16.24
N ASP A 172 -5.24 0.26 17.29
CA ASP A 172 -5.37 -0.70 18.38
C ASP A 172 -6.86 -0.96 18.67
N GLU A 173 -7.12 -1.77 19.68
CA GLU A 173 -8.49 -2.13 20.09
C GLU A 173 -9.26 -0.95 20.72
N VAL A 174 -8.62 0.19 20.95
CA VAL A 174 -9.23 1.34 21.61
C VAL A 174 -9.85 2.28 20.59
N ASN A 175 -11.17 2.39 20.63
CA ASN A 175 -12.00 3.24 19.77
C ASN A 175 -11.85 4.74 20.04
N ASN A 176 -10.62 5.22 20.28
CA ASN A 176 -10.38 6.63 20.58
C ASN A 176 -9.66 7.35 19.43
N LEU A 177 -10.39 8.13 18.67
CA LEU A 177 -9.88 8.98 17.59
C LEU A 177 -9.04 10.18 18.07
N GLY A 178 -8.83 10.36 19.36
CA GLY A 178 -8.10 11.53 19.89
C GLY A 178 -6.68 11.64 19.36
N ALA A 179 -5.93 10.57 19.42
CA ALA A 179 -4.55 10.51 18.90
C ALA A 179 -4.50 10.67 17.38
N ALA A 180 -5.40 10.00 16.65
CA ALA A 180 -5.53 10.13 15.19
C ALA A 180 -5.86 11.57 14.80
N ARG A 181 -6.81 12.22 15.51
CA ARG A 181 -7.18 13.61 15.30
C ARG A 181 -6.00 14.57 15.44
N ILE A 182 -5.19 14.41 16.49
CA ILE A 182 -4.01 15.24 16.71
C ILE A 182 -3.01 15.05 15.57
N ARG A 183 -2.70 13.80 15.19
CA ARG A 183 -1.75 13.50 14.12
C ARG A 183 -2.21 14.04 12.75
N VAL A 184 -3.48 13.84 12.38
CA VAL A 184 -4.04 14.35 11.13
C VAL A 184 -3.99 15.88 11.11
N ARG A 185 -4.38 16.56 12.20
CA ARG A 185 -4.29 18.02 12.28
C ARG A 185 -2.84 18.53 12.19
N SER A 186 -1.89 17.85 12.83
CA SER A 186 -0.48 18.18 12.75
C SER A 186 0.07 18.02 11.33
N LEU A 187 -0.29 16.93 10.65
CA LEU A 187 0.06 16.74 9.24
C LEU A 187 -0.48 17.89 8.37
N LEU A 188 -1.78 18.20 8.48
CA LEU A 188 -2.40 19.24 7.67
C LEU A 188 -1.80 20.64 7.96
N ALA A 189 -1.42 20.91 9.21
CA ALA A 189 -0.74 22.15 9.56
C ALA A 189 0.67 22.21 8.94
N ALA A 190 1.42 21.11 9.00
CA ALA A 190 2.76 21.02 8.41
C ALA A 190 2.71 21.15 6.88
N LEU A 191 1.71 20.56 6.23
CA LEU A 191 1.51 20.67 4.78
C LEU A 191 1.21 22.12 4.38
N ARG A 192 0.34 22.81 5.11
CA ARG A 192 0.06 24.24 4.86
C ARG A 192 1.31 25.12 5.02
N ALA A 193 2.11 24.87 6.06
CA ALA A 193 3.36 25.60 6.29
C ALA A 193 4.37 25.35 5.16
N LYS A 194 4.43 24.13 4.65
CA LYS A 194 5.28 23.74 3.53
C LYS A 194 4.84 24.39 2.22
N ASP A 195 3.54 24.36 1.92
CA ASP A 195 2.98 25.01 0.73
C ASP A 195 3.25 26.53 0.73
N ALA A 196 3.21 27.17 1.90
CA ALA A 196 3.52 28.59 2.07
C ALA A 196 5.00 28.91 1.76
N GLN A 197 5.91 27.95 1.92
CA GLN A 197 7.34 28.13 1.64
C GLN A 197 7.69 28.04 0.12
N LYS A 198 6.78 27.56 -0.71
CA LYS A 198 6.93 27.41 -2.19
C LYS A 198 8.26 26.79 -2.63
N LYS A 199 8.85 25.90 -1.83
CA LYS A 199 10.09 25.22 -2.21
C LYS A 199 9.76 24.12 -3.22
N GLU A 200 10.47 24.12 -4.33
CA GLU A 200 10.43 23.02 -5.27
C GLU A 200 10.95 21.73 -4.62
N ARG A 201 10.23 20.63 -4.85
CA ARG A 201 10.65 19.31 -4.38
C ARG A 201 11.47 18.63 -5.48
N THR A 202 12.52 17.98 -5.09
CA THR A 202 13.22 17.04 -5.96
C THR A 202 12.67 15.66 -5.75
N ILE A 203 12.06 15.08 -6.79
CA ILE A 203 11.57 13.70 -6.75
C ILE A 203 12.78 12.79 -6.96
N LYS A 204 13.12 12.03 -5.93
CA LYS A 204 14.24 11.08 -5.99
C LYS A 204 13.73 9.66 -6.28
N PRO A 205 14.50 8.86 -7.04
CA PRO A 205 14.26 7.43 -7.14
C PRO A 205 14.25 6.79 -5.76
N SER A 206 13.32 5.87 -5.52
CA SER A 206 13.28 5.07 -4.29
C SER A 206 14.04 3.75 -4.42
N SER A 207 14.47 3.40 -5.65
CA SER A 207 15.35 2.26 -5.86
C SER A 207 16.72 2.48 -5.23
N ILE A 208 17.25 1.45 -4.61
CA ILE A 208 18.60 1.46 -4.04
C ILE A 208 19.59 0.84 -5.01
N GLU A 209 20.82 1.35 -4.98
CA GLU A 209 21.93 0.70 -5.71
C GLU A 209 22.35 -0.57 -4.96
N LYS A 210 22.18 -1.74 -5.59
CA LYS A 210 22.69 -3.02 -5.04
C LYS A 210 24.11 -3.26 -5.50
N VAL A 211 25.02 -3.25 -4.55
CA VAL A 211 26.40 -3.66 -4.82
C VAL A 211 26.44 -5.18 -4.95
N SER A 212 26.81 -5.66 -6.16
CA SER A 212 27.04 -7.10 -6.38
C SER A 212 28.39 -7.52 -5.85
N PHE A 213 28.43 -8.51 -4.97
CA PHE A 213 29.68 -9.06 -4.45
C PHE A 213 30.39 -9.86 -5.53
N THR A 214 31.59 -9.41 -5.92
CA THR A 214 32.40 -10.07 -6.95
C THR A 214 33.48 -10.98 -6.34
N LYS A 215 34.07 -11.84 -7.17
CA LYS A 215 35.18 -12.71 -6.71
C LYS A 215 36.42 -11.92 -6.24
N GLU A 216 36.67 -10.77 -6.85
CA GLU A 216 37.78 -9.89 -6.51
C GLU A 216 37.61 -9.28 -5.11
N MET A 217 36.39 -8.94 -4.73
CA MET A 217 36.04 -8.40 -3.42
C MET A 217 36.34 -9.35 -2.26
N ARG A 218 36.51 -10.66 -2.53
CA ARG A 218 36.89 -11.65 -1.50
C ARG A 218 38.22 -11.35 -0.82
N LYS A 219 39.07 -10.59 -1.45
CA LYS A 219 40.39 -10.26 -0.90
C LYS A 219 40.30 -9.15 0.17
N ASP A 220 39.35 -8.24 0.01
CA ASP A 220 39.26 -7.01 0.78
C ASP A 220 38.05 -6.97 1.71
N TYR A 221 37.07 -7.88 1.53
CA TYR A 221 35.82 -7.88 2.26
C TYR A 221 35.51 -9.25 2.91
N THR A 222 34.95 -9.21 4.08
CA THR A 222 34.39 -10.37 4.77
C THR A 222 32.87 -10.28 4.78
N ILE A 223 32.21 -11.31 4.29
CA ILE A 223 30.75 -11.42 4.36
C ILE A 223 30.37 -11.92 5.75
N LEU A 224 29.65 -11.10 6.50
CA LEU A 224 29.08 -11.51 7.78
C LEU A 224 27.68 -12.10 7.53
N CYS A 225 27.48 -13.33 7.92
CA CYS A 225 26.20 -14.00 7.89
C CYS A 225 25.68 -14.13 9.34
N PRO A 226 24.95 -13.14 9.85
CA PRO A 226 24.40 -13.24 11.20
C PRO A 226 23.36 -14.37 11.23
N GLN A 227 23.48 -15.24 12.21
CA GLN A 227 22.49 -16.26 12.46
C GLN A 227 21.30 -15.61 13.16
N MET A 228 20.16 -15.66 12.54
CA MET A 228 18.90 -15.30 13.20
C MET A 228 18.43 -16.51 13.99
N SER A 229 18.40 -16.38 15.31
CA SER A 229 17.88 -17.40 16.23
C SER A 229 16.38 -17.33 16.33
#